data_8d6228cf75deb51709f48c039d6ac512
#
_entry.id   8d6228cf75deb51709f48c039d6ac512
#
_cell.length_a   1.000
_cell.length_b   1.000
_cell.length_c   1.000
_cell.angle_alpha   90.00
_cell.angle_beta   90.00
_cell.angle_gamma   90.00
#
_symmetry.space_group_name_H-M   'P 1'
#
loop_
_entity.id
_entity.type
_entity.pdbx_description
1 polymer ?
#
loop_
_entity_poly.entity_id
_entity_poly.type
_entity_poly.pdbx_seq_one_letter_code
_entity_poly.pdbx_strand_id
1 'polypeptide(L)'
;MLCLLTIRRLKPGAHEEFAKSWTPDRWHDRLVRAYHVRNQDDPDEVITVAFFEGTQEEIDAMRDDPDWMRGEERRLRRIAPLEESIELSGIYEVVEEIVPEQR
;
A
#
# COMPACT_ATOMS: atom_id res chain seq x y z
N MET A 1 -7.27 3.96 13.83
CA MET A 1 -6.32 3.41 12.83
C MET A 1 -7.01 3.25 11.51
N LEU A 2 -6.38 3.70 10.45
CA LEU A 2 -6.88 3.55 9.09
C LEU A 2 -6.08 2.49 8.34
N CYS A 3 -6.74 1.86 7.38
CA CYS A 3 -6.15 0.85 6.52
C CYS A 3 -6.33 1.26 5.06
N LEU A 4 -5.23 1.42 4.34
CA LEU A 4 -5.26 1.55 2.90
C LEU A 4 -5.12 0.15 2.30
N LEU A 5 -6.11 -0.24 1.50
CA LEU A 5 -6.11 -1.53 0.85
C LEU A 5 -6.19 -1.33 -0.66
N THR A 6 -5.26 -1.95 -1.39
CA THR A 6 -5.21 -1.86 -2.83
C THR A 6 -5.02 -3.24 -3.42
N ILE A 7 -5.94 -3.65 -4.29
CA ILE A 7 -5.86 -4.91 -5.03
C ILE A 7 -5.42 -4.57 -6.45
N ARG A 8 -4.28 -5.14 -6.86
CA ARG A 8 -3.70 -4.91 -8.18
C ARG A 8 -3.60 -6.22 -8.95
N ARG A 9 -3.84 -6.12 -10.23
CA ARG A 9 -3.39 -7.15 -11.18
C ARG A 9 -2.12 -6.65 -11.83
N LEU A 10 -1.06 -7.43 -11.68
CA LEU A 10 0.23 -7.13 -12.28
C LEU A 10 0.36 -7.78 -13.65
N LYS A 11 1.27 -7.26 -14.45
CA LYS A 11 1.70 -7.95 -15.67
C LYS A 11 2.35 -9.27 -15.29
N PRO A 12 2.24 -10.30 -16.15
CA PRO A 12 2.80 -11.62 -15.84
C PRO A 12 4.27 -11.55 -15.42
N GLY A 13 4.58 -12.15 -14.28
CA GLY A 13 5.94 -12.22 -13.76
C GLY A 13 6.50 -10.95 -13.14
N ALA A 14 5.71 -9.89 -12.99
CA ALA A 14 6.17 -8.59 -12.48
C ALA A 14 6.23 -8.49 -10.96
N HIS A 15 5.88 -9.55 -10.23
CA HIS A 15 5.75 -9.50 -8.77
C HIS A 15 7.01 -9.05 -8.04
N GLU A 16 8.18 -9.60 -8.39
CA GLU A 16 9.43 -9.24 -7.70
C GLU A 16 9.82 -7.79 -7.96
N GLU A 17 9.68 -7.36 -9.21
CA GLU A 17 9.98 -5.97 -9.58
C GLU A 17 9.00 -5.00 -8.91
N PHE A 18 7.73 -5.37 -8.83
CA PHE A 18 6.74 -4.58 -8.12
C PHE A 18 7.10 -4.39 -6.65
N ALA A 19 7.49 -5.45 -5.96
CA ALA A 19 7.85 -5.38 -4.55
C ALA A 19 9.02 -4.42 -4.30
N LYS A 20 10.03 -4.44 -5.17
CA LYS A 20 11.16 -3.51 -5.10
C LYS A 20 10.74 -2.07 -5.40
N SER A 21 9.92 -1.88 -6.42
CA SER A 21 9.51 -0.55 -6.90
C SER A 21 8.52 0.14 -5.96
N TRP A 22 7.79 -0.64 -5.17
CA TRP A 22 6.80 -0.13 -4.22
C TRP A 22 7.43 0.60 -3.04
N THR A 23 8.65 0.24 -2.63
CA THR A 23 9.33 0.87 -1.50
C THR A 23 9.59 2.34 -1.79
N PRO A 24 9.07 3.26 -0.97
CA PRO A 24 9.29 4.69 -1.18
C PRO A 24 10.68 5.13 -0.74
N ASP A 25 11.11 6.31 -1.19
CA ASP A 25 12.35 6.93 -0.74
C ASP A 25 12.27 7.34 0.73
N ARG A 26 11.09 7.73 1.16
CA ARG A 26 10.79 8.09 2.55
C ARG A 26 9.41 7.53 2.90
N TRP A 27 9.35 6.84 4.04
CA TRP A 27 8.08 6.31 4.54
C TRP A 27 7.15 7.43 5.01
N HIS A 28 5.85 7.20 4.88
CA HIS A 28 4.85 8.09 5.46
C HIS A 28 5.01 8.11 6.98
N ASP A 29 4.99 9.30 7.59
CA ASP A 29 5.23 9.47 9.04
C ASP A 29 4.22 8.73 9.91
N ARG A 30 3.02 8.49 9.40
CA ARG A 30 1.94 7.82 10.12
C ARG A 30 1.84 6.32 9.83
N LEU A 31 2.68 5.80 8.94
CA LEU A 31 2.64 4.38 8.60
C LEU A 31 3.14 3.54 9.77
N VAL A 32 2.31 2.59 10.20
CA VAL A 32 2.64 1.64 11.28
C VAL A 32 3.30 0.39 10.69
N ARG A 33 2.67 -0.18 9.67
CA ARG A 33 3.15 -1.37 8.97
C ARG A 33 2.41 -1.53 7.66
N ALA A 34 2.97 -2.33 6.79
CA ALA A 34 2.34 -2.69 5.53
C ALA A 34 2.64 -4.14 5.19
N TYR A 35 1.75 -4.73 4.40
CA TYR A 35 1.91 -6.09 3.90
C TYR A 35 1.67 -6.10 2.40
N HIS A 36 2.52 -6.80 1.68
CA HIS A 36 2.20 -7.27 0.34
C HIS A 36 1.77 -8.73 0.46
N VAL A 37 0.55 -9.00 0.06
CA VAL A 37 0.05 -10.37 0.03
C VAL A 37 -0.25 -10.74 -1.41
N ARG A 38 0.00 -11.99 -1.77
CA ARG A 38 -0.16 -12.50 -3.11
C ARG A 38 -1.15 -13.64 -3.10
N ASN A 39 -2.04 -13.67 -4.08
CA ASN A 39 -2.96 -14.78 -4.23
C ASN A 39 -2.17 -16.06 -4.48
N GLN A 40 -2.41 -17.08 -3.66
CA GLN A 40 -1.70 -18.35 -3.74
C GLN A 40 -1.96 -19.09 -5.04
N ASP A 41 -3.14 -18.92 -5.61
CA ASP A 41 -3.56 -19.57 -6.86
C ASP A 41 -3.37 -18.67 -8.09
N ASP A 42 -3.09 -17.37 -7.89
CA ASP A 42 -2.90 -16.40 -8.96
C ASP A 42 -1.78 -15.43 -8.57
N PRO A 43 -0.53 -15.73 -8.94
CA PRO A 43 0.62 -14.94 -8.49
C PRO A 43 0.67 -13.50 -9.04
N ASP A 44 -0.16 -13.18 -10.02
CA ASP A 44 -0.22 -11.83 -10.58
C ASP A 44 -1.24 -10.94 -9.88
N GLU A 45 -2.03 -11.49 -8.96
CA GLU A 45 -2.89 -10.71 -8.08
C GLU A 45 -2.18 -10.40 -6.77
N VAL A 46 -1.96 -9.11 -6.50
CA VAL A 46 -1.27 -8.63 -5.31
C VAL A 46 -2.14 -7.66 -4.55
N ILE A 47 -2.20 -7.84 -3.24
CA ILE A 47 -2.93 -6.94 -2.35
C ILE A 47 -1.90 -6.24 -1.46
N THR A 48 -1.93 -4.91 -1.44
CA THR A 48 -1.18 -4.12 -0.48
C THR A 48 -2.11 -3.69 0.63
N VAL A 49 -1.73 -3.95 1.87
CA VAL A 49 -2.47 -3.55 3.06
C VAL A 49 -1.54 -2.71 3.91
N ALA A 50 -1.86 -1.43 4.08
CA ALA A 50 -1.04 -0.50 4.84
C ALA A 50 -1.85 0.12 5.98
N PHE A 51 -1.30 0.09 7.19
CA PHE A 51 -1.95 0.60 8.39
C PHE A 51 -1.32 1.91 8.82
N PHE A 52 -2.18 2.91 9.09
CA PHE A 52 -1.77 4.25 9.48
C PHE A 52 -2.41 4.64 10.81
N GLU A 53 -1.65 5.32 11.66
CA GLU A 53 -2.19 5.96 12.85
C GLU A 53 -2.64 7.37 12.55
N GLY A 54 -3.74 7.79 13.20
CA GLY A 54 -4.28 9.13 13.08
C GLY A 54 -5.56 9.18 12.25
N THR A 55 -6.02 10.40 12.04
CA THR A 55 -7.21 10.68 11.24
C THR A 55 -6.85 10.78 9.76
N GLN A 56 -7.86 10.72 8.91
CA GLN A 56 -7.68 10.94 7.47
C GLN A 56 -7.01 12.29 7.20
N GLU A 57 -7.42 13.32 7.91
CA GLU A 57 -6.85 14.66 7.77
C GLU A 57 -5.36 14.70 8.12
N GLU A 58 -4.97 14.04 9.23
CA GLU A 58 -3.57 13.96 9.64
C GLU A 58 -2.72 13.19 8.64
N ILE A 59 -3.26 12.12 8.08
CA ILE A 59 -2.56 11.32 7.08
C ILE A 59 -2.39 12.12 5.78
N ASP A 60 -3.45 12.80 5.36
CA ASP A 60 -3.44 13.60 4.13
C ASP A 60 -2.54 14.84 4.24
N ALA A 61 -2.21 15.28 5.45
CA ALA A 61 -1.36 16.46 5.66
C ALA A 61 0.04 16.31 5.03
N MET A 62 0.54 15.09 4.83
CA MET A 62 1.82 14.89 4.15
C MET A 62 1.80 15.31 2.68
N ARG A 63 0.63 15.43 2.08
CA ARG A 63 0.49 15.97 0.71
C ARG A 63 0.95 17.41 0.59
N ASP A 64 1.03 18.13 1.72
CA ASP A 64 1.51 19.50 1.76
C ASP A 64 3.04 19.58 1.79
N ASP A 65 3.73 18.45 1.94
CA ASP A 65 5.19 18.37 1.86
C ASP A 65 5.61 18.08 0.42
N PRO A 66 6.21 19.07 -0.29
CA PRO A 66 6.58 18.88 -1.70
C PRO A 66 7.63 17.79 -1.89
N ASP A 67 8.54 17.60 -0.93
CA ASP A 67 9.58 16.59 -1.05
C ASP A 67 8.98 15.18 -0.96
N TRP A 68 8.04 14.99 -0.03
CA TRP A 68 7.35 13.71 0.08
C TRP A 68 6.54 13.41 -1.17
N MET A 69 5.82 14.41 -1.68
CA MET A 69 5.00 14.27 -2.88
C MET A 69 5.83 13.94 -4.13
N ARG A 70 7.02 14.55 -4.26
CA ARG A 70 7.93 14.20 -5.36
C ARG A 70 8.39 12.74 -5.29
N GLY A 71 8.67 12.26 -4.08
CA GLY A 71 9.03 10.86 -3.85
C GLY A 71 7.88 9.91 -4.22
N GLU A 72 6.65 10.27 -3.86
CA GLU A 72 5.47 9.50 -4.23
C GLU A 72 5.26 9.44 -5.74
N GLU A 73 5.42 10.57 -6.42
CA GLU A 73 5.30 10.59 -7.88
C GLU A 73 6.33 9.69 -8.55
N ARG A 74 7.59 9.72 -8.07
CA ARG A 74 8.62 8.82 -8.58
C ARG A 74 8.27 7.35 -8.37
N ARG A 75 7.76 7.02 -7.18
CA ARG A 75 7.34 5.67 -6.84
C ARG A 75 6.22 5.19 -7.76
N LEU A 76 5.20 6.00 -7.96
CA LEU A 76 4.07 5.67 -8.83
C LEU A 76 4.51 5.47 -10.28
N ARG A 77 5.47 6.25 -10.77
CA ARG A 77 6.01 6.07 -12.11
C ARG A 77 6.78 4.76 -12.26
N ARG A 78 7.44 4.29 -11.20
CA ARG A 78 8.11 2.98 -11.23
C ARG A 78 7.11 1.82 -11.25
N ILE A 79 6.00 1.99 -10.54
CA ILE A 79 4.99 0.95 -10.39
C ILE A 79 4.09 0.84 -11.63
N ALA A 80 3.70 1.96 -12.20
CA ALA A 80 2.69 2.01 -13.27
C ALA A 80 2.96 1.05 -14.43
N PRO A 81 4.19 0.91 -14.95
CA PRO A 81 4.45 -0.03 -16.05
C PRO A 81 4.27 -1.49 -15.68
N LEU A 82 4.22 -1.82 -14.39
CA LEU A 82 4.11 -3.19 -13.89
C LEU A 82 2.66 -3.62 -13.65
N GLU A 83 1.72 -2.66 -13.67
CA GLU A 83 0.32 -2.90 -13.39
C GLU A 83 -0.47 -3.11 -14.68
N GLU A 84 -1.36 -4.10 -14.70
CA GLU A 84 -2.40 -4.19 -15.71
C GLU A 84 -3.64 -3.42 -15.30
N SER A 85 -4.04 -3.57 -14.02
CA SER A 85 -5.21 -2.87 -13.49
C SER A 85 -5.14 -2.74 -11.98
N ILE A 86 -5.86 -1.75 -11.47
CA ILE A 86 -6.17 -1.64 -10.05
C ILE A 86 -7.64 -2.02 -9.92
N GLU A 87 -7.90 -3.15 -9.28
CA GLU A 87 -9.25 -3.68 -9.16
C GLU A 87 -10.04 -3.04 -8.03
N LEU A 88 -9.34 -2.65 -6.96
CA LEU A 88 -9.93 -1.97 -5.81
C LEU A 88 -8.84 -1.15 -5.12
N SER A 89 -9.19 0.06 -4.70
CA SER A 89 -8.33 0.87 -3.84
C SER A 89 -9.22 1.72 -2.95
N GLY A 90 -8.97 1.69 -1.65
CA GLY A 90 -9.76 2.46 -0.70
C GLY A 90 -9.11 2.56 0.66
N ILE A 91 -9.62 3.51 1.44
CA ILE A 91 -9.22 3.72 2.82
C ILE A 91 -10.38 3.29 3.70
N TYR A 92 -10.06 2.42 4.66
CA TYR A 92 -11.02 1.80 5.54
C TYR A 92 -10.65 2.06 6.99
N GLU A 93 -11.64 2.19 7.85
CA GLU A 93 -11.43 2.31 9.28
C GLU A 93 -11.30 0.92 9.90
N VAL A 94 -10.28 0.73 10.73
CA VAL A 94 -10.16 -0.47 11.54
C VAL A 94 -11.11 -0.31 12.72
N VAL A 95 -12.21 -1.05 12.70
CA VAL A 95 -13.26 -0.94 13.73
C VAL A 95 -13.04 -1.88 14.90
N GLU A 96 -12.27 -2.92 14.71
CA GLU A 96 -12.03 -3.92 15.74
C GLU A 96 -10.75 -4.69 15.42
N GLU A 97 -9.92 -4.90 16.43
CA GLU A 97 -8.79 -5.82 16.35
C GLU A 97 -9.13 -7.06 17.16
N ILE A 98 -9.03 -8.21 16.53
CA ILE A 98 -9.30 -9.49 17.19
C ILE A 98 -7.97 -10.23 17.37
N VAL A 99 -7.57 -10.41 18.62
CA VAL A 99 -6.39 -11.18 18.98
C VAL A 99 -6.85 -12.44 19.70
N PRO A 100 -6.75 -13.62 19.07
CA PRO A 100 -7.14 -14.86 19.73
C PRO A 100 -6.33 -15.08 21.02
N GLU A 101 -6.98 -15.63 22.03
CA GLU A 101 -6.30 -15.98 23.28
C GLU A 101 -5.21 -17.03 23.00
N GLN A 102 -4.08 -16.85 23.65
CA GLN A 102 -3.02 -17.84 23.62
C GLN A 102 -3.43 -19.06 24.42
N ARG A 103 -3.05 -20.22 23.91
CA ARG A 103 -3.34 -21.52 24.53
C ARG A 103 -2.09 -22.15 25.09
#